data_63d7d44603f1885b4548b4426215b8a9
#
_entry.id   63d7d44603f1885b4548b4426215b8a9
#
_cell.length_a   1.000
_cell.length_b   1.000
_cell.length_c   1.000
_cell.angle_alpha   90.00
_cell.angle_beta   90.00
_cell.angle_gamma   90.00
#
_symmetry.space_group_name_H-M   'P 1'
#
loop_
_entity.id
_entity.type
_entity.pdbx_description
1 polymer ?
#
loop_
_entity_poly.entity_id
_entity_poly.type
_entity_poly.pdbx_seq_one_letter_code
_entity_poly.pdbx_strand_id
1 'polypeptide(L)'
;MKIHFILHETFEVPGAYLAWAALSGHDVTITKVYQDEKLPENVDSLDFLIVMGGPQSPIGDNSEFPYFNPKAEIDLIKKTIKADKYIVGACLGAQLLGEAYGGTTEKSPSCEIGNFPIELTEDGLEDKNIKHFGKQAITGHWHSDMPGLPDTAKVLAKSKGCPRQIIKYSEKHYGFQCHPEFTKKVAELLIDSDKDLEKKSQTLPFVQSPQTIRNNDYNEMNNLLYEFLDNLTNK
;
A
#
# COMPACT_ATOMS: atom_id res chain seq x y z
N MET A 1 15.79 -8.99 9.84
CA MET A 1 15.99 -8.04 8.72
C MET A 1 15.87 -6.62 9.26
N LYS A 2 16.49 -5.65 8.59
CA LYS A 2 16.33 -4.22 8.86
C LYS A 2 15.27 -3.65 7.93
N ILE A 3 14.12 -3.30 8.48
CA ILE A 3 12.97 -2.78 7.73
C ILE A 3 12.87 -1.27 7.94
N HIS A 4 12.71 -0.53 6.86
CA HIS A 4 12.51 0.92 6.91
C HIS A 4 11.12 1.27 6.38
N PHE A 5 10.35 2.03 7.17
CA PHE A 5 9.04 2.55 6.80
C PHE A 5 9.12 4.03 6.43
N ILE A 6 8.42 4.43 5.36
CA ILE A 6 8.15 5.84 5.06
C ILE A 6 6.66 6.09 5.33
N LEU A 7 6.37 7.07 6.18
CA LEU A 7 5.02 7.47 6.58
C LEU A 7 4.72 8.90 6.12
N HIS A 8 3.56 9.09 5.49
CA HIS A 8 3.16 10.36 4.92
C HIS A 8 2.19 11.14 5.81
N GLU A 9 1.48 10.44 6.73
CA GLU A 9 0.47 11.05 7.62
C GLU A 9 0.40 10.35 8.97
N THR A 10 -0.19 11.04 9.93
CA THR A 10 -0.42 10.49 11.28
C THR A 10 -1.48 9.40 11.33
N PHE A 11 -2.39 9.36 10.36
CA PHE A 11 -3.49 8.41 10.25
C PHE A 11 -3.21 7.26 9.29
N GLU A 12 -2.18 7.35 8.43
CA GLU A 12 -1.71 6.30 7.52
C GLU A 12 -0.59 5.47 8.18
N VAL A 13 -0.91 4.89 9.34
CA VAL A 13 0.07 4.11 10.10
C VAL A 13 0.23 2.69 9.55
N PRO A 14 1.39 2.02 9.76
CA PRO A 14 1.71 0.75 9.10
C PRO A 14 0.84 -0.45 9.49
N GLY A 15 -0.01 -0.34 10.51
CA GLY A 15 -0.95 -1.39 10.87
C GLY A 15 -0.32 -2.77 11.02
N ALA A 16 -0.84 -3.75 10.27
CA ALA A 16 -0.37 -5.12 10.33
C ALA A 16 1.06 -5.32 9.80
N TYR A 17 1.59 -4.45 8.91
CA TYR A 17 3.00 -4.51 8.51
C TYR A 17 3.94 -4.37 9.72
N LEU A 18 3.67 -3.39 10.58
CA LEU A 18 4.48 -3.17 11.79
C LEU A 18 4.32 -4.29 12.81
N ALA A 19 3.09 -4.83 12.94
CA ALA A 19 2.82 -5.97 13.81
C ALA A 19 3.60 -7.21 13.35
N TRP A 20 3.60 -7.53 12.05
CA TRP A 20 4.40 -8.61 11.48
C TRP A 20 5.89 -8.43 11.74
N ALA A 21 6.43 -7.21 11.50
CA ALA A 21 7.84 -6.92 11.72
C ALA A 21 8.25 -7.16 13.18
N ALA A 22 7.40 -6.75 14.14
CA ALA A 22 7.63 -6.96 15.56
C ALA A 22 7.55 -8.45 15.96
N LEU A 23 6.51 -9.17 15.50
CA LEU A 23 6.35 -10.60 15.75
C LEU A 23 7.50 -11.43 15.19
N SER A 24 8.05 -11.01 14.07
CA SER A 24 9.18 -11.66 13.39
C SER A 24 10.56 -11.23 13.93
N GLY A 25 10.62 -10.35 14.91
CA GLY A 25 11.87 -9.89 15.52
C GLY A 25 12.75 -9.08 14.56
N HIS A 26 12.14 -8.28 13.68
CA HIS A 26 12.87 -7.41 12.75
C HIS A 26 13.25 -6.09 13.39
N ASP A 27 14.41 -5.54 13.00
CA ASP A 27 14.81 -4.18 13.35
C ASP A 27 14.04 -3.19 12.49
N VAL A 28 13.30 -2.27 13.12
CA VAL A 28 12.44 -1.31 12.44
C VAL A 28 12.98 0.11 12.61
N THR A 29 13.05 0.84 11.50
CA THR A 29 13.27 2.29 11.46
C THR A 29 12.14 2.96 10.67
N ILE A 30 11.84 4.21 10.97
CA ILE A 30 10.72 4.95 10.38
C ILE A 30 11.19 6.35 10.00
N THR A 31 10.81 6.81 8.81
CA THR A 31 10.87 8.23 8.43
C THR A 31 9.43 8.76 8.34
N LYS A 32 9.15 9.82 9.06
CA LYS A 32 7.87 10.52 9.07
C LYS A 32 8.01 11.81 8.27
N VAL A 33 7.73 11.74 6.96
CA VAL A 33 7.92 12.92 6.09
C VAL A 33 7.02 14.08 6.49
N TYR A 34 5.82 13.81 7.05
CA TYR A 34 4.92 14.82 7.61
C TYR A 34 5.47 15.57 8.84
N GLN A 35 6.62 15.16 9.38
CA GLN A 35 7.37 15.84 10.44
C GLN A 35 8.68 16.44 9.91
N ASP A 36 8.80 16.61 8.59
CA ASP A 36 10.00 17.09 7.90
C ASP A 36 11.25 16.23 8.16
N GLU A 37 11.06 14.95 8.54
CA GLU A 37 12.17 14.00 8.68
C GLU A 37 12.74 13.69 7.29
N LYS A 38 14.09 13.68 7.22
CA LYS A 38 14.78 13.42 5.95
C LYS A 38 14.73 11.96 5.58
N LEU A 39 14.48 11.71 4.30
CA LEU A 39 14.63 10.37 3.72
C LEU A 39 16.06 9.84 3.90
N PRO A 40 16.26 8.52 4.01
CA PRO A 40 17.59 7.92 4.04
C PRO A 40 18.44 8.36 2.85
N GLU A 41 19.66 8.81 3.09
CA GLU A 41 20.59 9.22 2.03
C GLU A 41 21.05 8.04 1.18
N ASN A 42 21.21 6.86 1.83
CA ASN A 42 21.57 5.60 1.18
C ASN A 42 20.72 4.44 1.71
N VAL A 43 20.76 3.31 1.03
CA VAL A 43 19.97 2.12 1.31
C VAL A 43 20.80 0.94 1.84
N ASP A 44 22.07 1.18 2.19
CA ASP A 44 23.02 0.11 2.57
C ASP A 44 22.60 -0.57 3.88
N SER A 45 22.01 0.21 4.78
CA SER A 45 21.63 -0.26 6.12
C SER A 45 20.26 -0.92 6.20
N LEU A 46 19.46 -0.93 5.13
CA LEU A 46 18.14 -1.56 5.10
C LEU A 46 18.12 -2.82 4.21
N ASP A 47 17.29 -3.78 4.56
CA ASP A 47 17.00 -4.98 3.77
C ASP A 47 15.66 -4.88 3.05
N PHE A 48 14.71 -4.14 3.64
CA PHE A 48 13.35 -4.03 3.17
C PHE A 48 12.82 -2.60 3.34
N LEU A 49 12.34 -2.01 2.27
CA LEU A 49 11.67 -0.70 2.26
C LEU A 49 10.16 -0.90 2.15
N ILE A 50 9.40 -0.34 3.08
CA ILE A 50 7.93 -0.31 3.03
C ILE A 50 7.49 1.16 2.95
N VAL A 51 6.87 1.54 1.84
CA VAL A 51 6.35 2.89 1.60
C VAL A 51 4.85 2.88 1.81
N MET A 52 4.38 3.62 2.80
CA MET A 52 2.97 3.62 3.20
C MET A 52 2.10 4.55 2.33
N GLY A 53 0.81 4.55 2.62
CA GLY A 53 -0.18 5.40 1.99
C GLY A 53 -0.12 6.86 2.41
N GLY A 54 -1.00 7.66 1.81
CA GLY A 54 -1.18 9.07 2.08
C GLY A 54 -2.20 9.71 1.16
N PRO A 55 -2.75 10.88 1.51
CA PRO A 55 -3.69 11.63 0.67
C PRO A 55 -3.02 12.31 -0.52
N GLN A 56 -1.69 12.36 -0.56
CA GLN A 56 -0.90 12.92 -1.64
C GLN A 56 -1.01 12.04 -2.90
N SER A 57 -0.66 12.60 -4.06
CA SER A 57 -0.63 11.85 -5.32
C SER A 57 0.62 12.22 -6.12
N PRO A 58 1.29 11.25 -6.78
CA PRO A 58 2.43 11.55 -7.65
C PRO A 58 2.09 12.48 -8.82
N ILE A 59 0.82 12.49 -9.23
CA ILE A 59 0.30 13.28 -10.37
C ILE A 59 -0.59 14.45 -9.95
N GLY A 60 -0.84 14.62 -8.64
CA GLY A 60 -1.75 15.63 -8.11
C GLY A 60 -1.08 16.96 -7.79
N ASP A 61 -1.92 17.95 -7.45
CA ASP A 61 -1.46 19.15 -6.76
C ASP A 61 -1.20 18.81 -5.30
N ASN A 62 0.04 18.91 -4.86
CA ASN A 62 0.47 18.64 -3.50
C ASN A 62 0.78 19.90 -2.71
N SER A 63 0.23 21.06 -3.10
CA SER A 63 0.48 22.36 -2.43
C SER A 63 0.09 22.37 -0.94
N GLU A 64 -0.88 21.52 -0.55
CA GLU A 64 -1.29 21.34 0.85
C GLU A 64 -0.30 20.46 1.65
N PHE A 65 0.63 19.79 0.97
CA PHE A 65 1.59 18.85 1.56
C PHE A 65 3.04 19.27 1.24
N PRO A 66 3.53 20.41 1.76
CA PRO A 66 4.86 20.96 1.39
C PRO A 66 6.03 20.06 1.78
N TYR A 67 5.82 19.12 2.70
CA TYR A 67 6.79 18.10 3.11
C TYR A 67 6.88 16.92 2.12
N PHE A 68 5.90 16.71 1.25
CA PHE A 68 5.88 15.60 0.30
C PHE A 68 6.69 15.95 -0.95
N ASN A 69 7.69 15.12 -1.22
CA ASN A 69 8.53 15.25 -2.42
C ASN A 69 8.55 13.94 -3.20
N PRO A 70 7.60 13.73 -4.13
CA PRO A 70 7.48 12.48 -4.88
C PRO A 70 8.76 12.12 -5.64
N LYS A 71 9.49 13.12 -6.17
CA LYS A 71 10.75 12.87 -6.88
C LYS A 71 11.82 12.29 -5.96
N ALA A 72 11.98 12.84 -4.77
CA ALA A 72 12.98 12.33 -3.80
C ALA A 72 12.64 10.91 -3.34
N GLU A 73 11.37 10.60 -3.13
CA GLU A 73 10.91 9.27 -2.75
C GLU A 73 11.07 8.26 -3.91
N ILE A 74 10.70 8.63 -5.13
CA ILE A 74 10.95 7.82 -6.32
C ILE A 74 12.45 7.55 -6.51
N ASP A 75 13.31 8.55 -6.27
CA ASP A 75 14.77 8.38 -6.35
C ASP A 75 15.29 7.41 -5.27
N LEU A 76 14.75 7.45 -4.05
CA LEU A 76 15.06 6.47 -2.99
C LEU A 76 14.59 5.06 -3.37
N ILE A 77 13.38 4.92 -3.89
CA ILE A 77 12.86 3.64 -4.38
C ILE A 77 13.76 3.09 -5.49
N LYS A 78 14.18 3.91 -6.46
CA LYS A 78 15.13 3.51 -7.53
C LYS A 78 16.47 3.06 -6.98
N LYS A 79 17.01 3.72 -5.95
CA LYS A 79 18.24 3.28 -5.27
C LYS A 79 18.04 1.91 -4.62
N THR A 80 16.87 1.68 -3.99
CA THR A 80 16.51 0.42 -3.33
C THR A 80 16.35 -0.72 -4.34
N ILE A 81 15.72 -0.45 -5.50
CA ILE A 81 15.63 -1.38 -6.64
C ILE A 81 17.03 -1.78 -7.11
N LYS A 82 17.89 -0.78 -7.36
CA LYS A 82 19.28 -1.02 -7.83
C LYS A 82 20.12 -1.82 -6.83
N ALA A 83 19.86 -1.68 -5.55
CA ALA A 83 20.53 -2.42 -4.49
C ALA A 83 19.94 -3.82 -4.26
N ASP A 84 18.97 -4.25 -5.08
CA ASP A 84 18.29 -5.56 -5.03
C ASP A 84 17.65 -5.86 -3.66
N LYS A 85 17.12 -4.85 -2.98
CA LYS A 85 16.45 -4.96 -1.68
C LYS A 85 14.95 -5.24 -1.88
N TYR A 86 14.26 -5.71 -0.83
CA TYR A 86 12.81 -5.88 -0.87
C TYR A 86 12.08 -4.54 -0.85
N ILE A 87 10.98 -4.42 -1.59
CA ILE A 87 10.10 -3.24 -1.57
C ILE A 87 8.64 -3.67 -1.57
N VAL A 88 7.87 -3.10 -0.65
CA VAL A 88 6.40 -3.10 -0.71
C VAL A 88 5.91 -1.67 -0.64
N GLY A 89 5.08 -1.28 -1.60
CA GLY A 89 4.34 -0.02 -1.58
C GLY A 89 2.87 -0.27 -1.25
N ALA A 90 2.30 0.50 -0.32
CA ALA A 90 0.87 0.51 0.01
C ALA A 90 0.24 1.82 -0.46
N CYS A 91 -0.85 1.76 -1.22
CA CYS A 91 -1.61 2.90 -1.73
C CYS A 91 -0.71 3.92 -2.47
N LEU A 92 -0.45 5.10 -1.89
CA LEU A 92 0.53 6.07 -2.43
C LEU A 92 1.90 5.43 -2.67
N GLY A 93 2.37 4.57 -1.76
CA GLY A 93 3.62 3.85 -1.92
C GLY A 93 3.64 2.92 -3.13
N ALA A 94 2.50 2.30 -3.48
CA ALA A 94 2.36 1.48 -4.68
C ALA A 94 2.42 2.34 -5.95
N GLN A 95 1.85 3.55 -5.91
CA GLN A 95 1.89 4.51 -7.00
C GLN A 95 3.32 5.00 -7.24
N LEU A 96 4.04 5.40 -6.17
CA LEU A 96 5.45 5.81 -6.24
C LEU A 96 6.37 4.69 -6.75
N LEU A 97 6.09 3.44 -6.37
CA LEU A 97 6.81 2.28 -6.88
C LEU A 97 6.56 2.09 -8.38
N GLY A 98 5.31 2.24 -8.85
CA GLY A 98 4.96 2.21 -10.27
C GLY A 98 5.70 3.27 -11.08
N GLU A 99 5.75 4.51 -10.56
CA GLU A 99 6.52 5.62 -11.16
C GLU A 99 8.03 5.31 -11.20
N ALA A 100 8.56 4.69 -10.15
CA ALA A 100 9.97 4.29 -10.13
C ALA A 100 10.33 3.27 -11.21
N TYR A 101 9.36 2.44 -11.61
CA TYR A 101 9.47 1.49 -12.71
C TYR A 101 9.12 2.08 -14.09
N GLY A 102 8.79 3.38 -14.16
CA GLY A 102 8.48 4.10 -15.40
C GLY A 102 7.03 4.00 -15.86
N GLY A 103 6.14 3.45 -15.00
CA GLY A 103 4.70 3.57 -15.19
C GLY A 103 4.21 4.95 -14.74
N THR A 104 3.00 5.33 -15.13
CA THR A 104 2.35 6.57 -14.71
C THR A 104 1.14 6.25 -13.85
N THR A 105 1.06 6.88 -12.68
CA THR A 105 -0.12 6.83 -11.81
C THR A 105 -1.33 7.38 -12.56
N GLU A 106 -2.48 6.73 -12.41
CA GLU A 106 -3.72 7.09 -13.09
C GLU A 106 -4.87 7.16 -12.09
N LYS A 107 -5.96 7.85 -12.48
CA LYS A 107 -7.20 7.78 -11.71
C LYS A 107 -7.80 6.38 -11.83
N SER A 108 -8.21 5.82 -10.68
CA SER A 108 -9.00 4.60 -10.66
C SER A 108 -10.40 4.86 -11.25
N PRO A 109 -11.01 3.89 -11.93
CA PRO A 109 -12.38 4.03 -12.43
C PRO A 109 -13.40 4.39 -11.34
N SER A 110 -13.16 3.97 -10.10
CA SER A 110 -13.99 4.31 -8.94
C SER A 110 -13.15 4.62 -7.72
N CYS A 111 -13.69 5.46 -6.84
CA CYS A 111 -13.22 5.58 -5.46
C CYS A 111 -13.68 4.36 -4.68
N GLU A 112 -12.78 3.71 -3.96
CA GLU A 112 -13.08 2.58 -3.08
C GLU A 112 -12.66 2.90 -1.65
N ILE A 113 -13.61 2.85 -0.69
CA ILE A 113 -13.37 3.08 0.74
C ILE A 113 -14.15 2.05 1.55
N GLY A 114 -13.46 1.29 2.37
CA GLY A 114 -14.02 0.21 3.19
C GLY A 114 -13.46 -1.15 2.83
N ASN A 115 -14.12 -2.23 3.23
CA ASN A 115 -13.68 -3.60 2.94
C ASN A 115 -14.46 -4.15 1.74
N PHE A 116 -13.74 -4.47 0.67
CA PHE A 116 -14.30 -5.04 -0.56
C PHE A 116 -13.48 -6.23 -1.04
N PRO A 117 -14.09 -7.12 -1.84
CA PRO A 117 -13.37 -8.24 -2.43
C PRO A 117 -12.42 -7.79 -3.53
N ILE A 118 -11.23 -8.34 -3.50
CA ILE A 118 -10.31 -8.41 -4.63
C ILE A 118 -10.38 -9.79 -5.26
N GLU A 119 -10.14 -9.88 -6.56
CA GLU A 119 -10.07 -11.13 -7.33
C GLU A 119 -8.68 -11.31 -7.90
N LEU A 120 -8.03 -12.46 -7.63
CA LEU A 120 -6.75 -12.77 -8.23
C LEU A 120 -6.92 -13.03 -9.73
N THR A 121 -5.97 -12.50 -10.51
CA THR A 121 -5.81 -12.82 -11.92
C THR A 121 -5.17 -14.21 -12.09
N GLU A 122 -5.03 -14.69 -13.33
CA GLU A 122 -4.27 -15.91 -13.60
C GLU A 122 -2.82 -15.80 -13.09
N ASP A 123 -2.14 -14.68 -13.37
CA ASP A 123 -0.81 -14.39 -12.82
C ASP A 123 -0.79 -14.40 -11.28
N GLY A 124 -1.84 -13.88 -10.63
CA GLY A 124 -1.97 -13.88 -9.18
C GLY A 124 -2.14 -15.28 -8.59
N LEU A 125 -2.92 -16.15 -9.26
CA LEU A 125 -3.12 -17.54 -8.83
C LEU A 125 -1.86 -18.40 -8.99
N GLU A 126 -0.94 -18.00 -9.86
CA GLU A 126 0.33 -18.67 -10.09
C GLU A 126 1.48 -18.09 -9.26
N ASP A 127 1.35 -16.82 -8.78
CA ASP A 127 2.40 -16.17 -8.01
C ASP A 127 2.58 -16.82 -6.64
N LYS A 128 3.81 -17.30 -6.36
CA LYS A 128 4.13 -18.05 -5.14
C LYS A 128 3.87 -17.28 -3.85
N ASN A 129 3.97 -15.92 -3.89
CA ASN A 129 3.87 -15.07 -2.73
C ASN A 129 2.44 -14.61 -2.45
N ILE A 130 1.51 -14.68 -3.46
CA ILE A 130 0.15 -14.15 -3.32
C ILE A 130 -0.97 -15.19 -3.52
N LYS A 131 -0.70 -16.35 -4.14
CA LYS A 131 -1.70 -17.39 -4.48
C LYS A 131 -2.54 -17.88 -3.29
N HIS A 132 -2.02 -17.77 -2.06
CA HIS A 132 -2.72 -18.15 -0.83
C HIS A 132 -3.92 -17.24 -0.51
N PHE A 133 -4.04 -16.06 -1.14
CA PHE A 133 -5.26 -15.24 -1.10
C PHE A 133 -6.47 -15.94 -1.74
N GLY A 134 -6.25 -17.04 -2.47
CA GLY A 134 -7.31 -17.75 -3.17
C GLY A 134 -7.85 -16.97 -4.36
N LYS A 135 -8.97 -17.43 -4.94
CA LYS A 135 -9.59 -16.73 -6.08
C LYS A 135 -10.10 -15.35 -5.72
N GLN A 136 -10.53 -15.17 -4.47
CA GLN A 136 -11.08 -13.93 -3.96
C GLN A 136 -10.71 -13.79 -2.48
N ALA A 137 -10.37 -12.56 -2.06
CA ALA A 137 -10.12 -12.20 -0.67
C ALA A 137 -10.74 -10.84 -0.36
N ILE A 138 -11.14 -10.61 0.88
CA ILE A 138 -11.57 -9.28 1.34
C ILE A 138 -10.35 -8.50 1.80
N THR A 139 -10.21 -7.25 1.31
CA THR A 139 -9.15 -6.32 1.75
C THR A 139 -9.74 -4.95 2.05
N GLY A 140 -9.00 -4.14 2.80
CA GLY A 140 -9.28 -2.73 2.98
C GLY A 140 -9.00 -1.92 1.70
N HIS A 141 -9.74 -0.85 1.50
CA HIS A 141 -9.54 0.11 0.42
C HIS A 141 -9.73 1.53 0.94
N TRP A 142 -8.89 2.46 0.48
CA TRP A 142 -9.03 3.90 0.76
C TRP A 142 -8.30 4.68 -0.34
N HIS A 143 -8.85 4.65 -1.58
CA HIS A 143 -8.16 5.23 -2.72
C HIS A 143 -9.09 5.68 -3.85
N SER A 144 -8.58 6.58 -4.69
CA SER A 144 -9.20 7.04 -5.95
C SER A 144 -8.20 7.03 -7.11
N ASP A 145 -6.96 6.68 -6.84
CA ASP A 145 -5.88 6.54 -7.82
C ASP A 145 -5.45 5.07 -7.89
N MET A 146 -4.68 4.73 -8.92
CA MET A 146 -4.11 3.40 -9.11
C MET A 146 -2.67 3.51 -9.64
N PRO A 147 -1.79 2.53 -9.30
CA PRO A 147 -0.39 2.57 -9.68
C PRO A 147 -0.17 2.42 -11.17
N GLY A 148 0.91 3.00 -11.67
CA GLY A 148 1.40 2.83 -13.03
C GLY A 148 1.73 1.37 -13.33
N LEU A 149 1.46 0.95 -14.58
CA LEU A 149 1.68 -0.41 -15.06
C LEU A 149 2.64 -0.39 -16.27
N PRO A 150 3.97 -0.48 -16.05
CA PRO A 150 4.92 -0.67 -17.14
C PRO A 150 4.77 -2.09 -17.74
N ASP A 151 5.22 -2.29 -18.99
CA ASP A 151 5.07 -3.54 -19.74
C ASP A 151 5.63 -4.79 -19.01
N THR A 152 6.60 -4.60 -18.13
CA THR A 152 7.23 -5.69 -17.36
C THR A 152 6.46 -6.07 -16.10
N ALA A 153 5.51 -5.26 -15.66
CA ALA A 153 4.74 -5.50 -14.44
C ALA A 153 3.54 -6.43 -14.71
N LYS A 154 3.13 -7.14 -13.67
CA LYS A 154 1.99 -8.05 -13.70
C LYS A 154 0.94 -7.61 -12.71
N VAL A 155 -0.29 -7.52 -13.16
CA VAL A 155 -1.44 -7.33 -12.27
C VAL A 155 -1.79 -8.68 -11.66
N LEU A 156 -1.67 -8.78 -10.34
CA LEU A 156 -1.98 -10.02 -9.60
C LEU A 156 -3.40 -10.04 -9.05
N ALA A 157 -3.98 -8.87 -8.75
CA ALA A 157 -5.35 -8.75 -8.27
C ALA A 157 -6.03 -7.48 -8.77
N LYS A 158 -7.35 -7.57 -8.91
CA LYS A 158 -8.26 -6.49 -9.30
C LYS A 158 -9.49 -6.46 -8.38
N SER A 159 -10.21 -5.35 -8.35
CA SER A 159 -11.54 -5.22 -7.76
C SER A 159 -12.56 -4.77 -8.80
N LYS A 160 -13.82 -4.63 -8.39
CA LYS A 160 -14.86 -4.05 -9.28
C LYS A 160 -14.60 -2.57 -9.56
N GLY A 161 -14.02 -1.84 -8.64
CA GLY A 161 -13.76 -0.40 -8.77
C GLY A 161 -12.37 -0.06 -9.30
N CYS A 162 -11.41 -0.98 -9.22
CA CYS A 162 -10.02 -0.73 -9.64
C CYS A 162 -9.39 -1.98 -10.30
N PRO A 163 -8.85 -1.85 -11.53
CA PRO A 163 -8.21 -2.96 -12.23
C PRO A 163 -6.81 -3.31 -11.73
N ARG A 164 -6.22 -2.54 -10.79
CA ARG A 164 -4.82 -2.65 -10.35
C ARG A 164 -4.72 -2.64 -8.83
N GLN A 165 -5.18 -3.70 -8.15
CA GLN A 165 -5.16 -3.79 -6.69
C GLN A 165 -3.86 -4.34 -6.11
N ILE A 166 -3.27 -5.34 -6.78
CA ILE A 166 -1.95 -5.86 -6.42
C ILE A 166 -1.15 -5.99 -7.71
N ILE A 167 0.05 -5.42 -7.70
CA ILE A 167 0.95 -5.43 -8.85
C ILE A 167 2.32 -5.98 -8.41
N LYS A 168 2.86 -6.89 -9.22
CA LYS A 168 4.23 -7.37 -9.13
C LYS A 168 5.09 -6.68 -10.17
N TYR A 169 6.13 -5.97 -9.71
CA TYR A 169 7.12 -5.32 -10.56
C TYR A 169 8.38 -6.16 -10.73
N SER A 170 8.71 -6.99 -9.72
CA SER A 170 9.82 -7.97 -9.76
C SER A 170 9.58 -9.05 -8.71
N GLU A 171 10.51 -10.00 -8.57
CA GLU A 171 10.41 -11.03 -7.53
C GLU A 171 10.46 -10.49 -6.10
N LYS A 172 10.96 -9.26 -5.90
CA LYS A 172 11.11 -8.61 -4.59
C LYS A 172 10.27 -7.34 -4.41
N HIS A 173 9.53 -6.90 -5.44
CA HIS A 173 8.88 -5.60 -5.45
C HIS A 173 7.39 -5.73 -5.79
N TYR A 174 6.54 -5.40 -4.80
CA TYR A 174 5.08 -5.50 -4.89
C TYR A 174 4.41 -4.18 -4.51
N GLY A 175 3.40 -3.80 -5.26
CA GLY A 175 2.53 -2.67 -4.97
C GLY A 175 1.12 -3.16 -4.60
N PHE A 176 0.63 -2.75 -3.44
CA PHE A 176 -0.74 -2.96 -2.98
C PHE A 176 -1.48 -1.63 -3.04
N GLN A 177 -2.41 -1.46 -3.97
CA GLN A 177 -3.32 -0.32 -3.94
C GLN A 177 -4.36 -0.51 -2.85
N CYS A 178 -4.79 -1.75 -2.61
CA CYS A 178 -5.60 -2.14 -1.45
C CYS A 178 -4.76 -2.19 -0.17
N HIS A 179 -5.44 -2.31 0.96
CA HIS A 179 -4.88 -2.18 2.30
C HIS A 179 -5.12 -3.45 3.15
N PRO A 180 -4.38 -4.55 2.93
CA PRO A 180 -4.49 -5.73 3.79
C PRO A 180 -3.94 -5.51 5.20
N GLU A 181 -3.23 -4.39 5.43
CA GLU A 181 -2.66 -4.00 6.72
C GLU A 181 -3.64 -3.29 7.65
N PHE A 182 -4.84 -2.95 7.20
CA PHE A 182 -5.80 -2.26 8.05
C PHE A 182 -6.14 -3.07 9.30
N THR A 183 -6.26 -2.36 10.40
CA THR A 183 -6.74 -2.84 11.69
C THR A 183 -7.89 -1.95 12.15
N LYS A 184 -8.63 -2.34 13.17
CA LYS A 184 -9.67 -1.47 13.75
C LYS A 184 -9.12 -0.09 14.13
N LYS A 185 -7.90 -0.04 14.67
CA LYS A 185 -7.24 1.23 15.04
C LYS A 185 -6.95 2.09 13.82
N VAL A 186 -6.42 1.50 12.75
CA VAL A 186 -6.14 2.24 11.49
C VAL A 186 -7.44 2.73 10.87
N ALA A 187 -8.47 1.90 10.83
CA ALA A 187 -9.78 2.27 10.30
C ALA A 187 -10.39 3.47 11.05
N GLU A 188 -10.31 3.51 12.39
CA GLU A 188 -10.78 4.68 13.17
C GLU A 188 -10.00 5.95 12.83
N LEU A 189 -8.66 5.88 12.72
CA LEU A 189 -7.85 7.04 12.35
C LEU A 189 -8.24 7.59 10.97
N LEU A 190 -8.49 6.70 9.99
CA LEU A 190 -8.92 7.07 8.64
C LEU A 190 -10.33 7.66 8.64
N ILE A 191 -11.28 7.07 9.38
CA ILE A 191 -12.65 7.60 9.53
C ILE A 191 -12.60 9.02 10.12
N ASP A 192 -11.80 9.24 11.16
CA ASP A 192 -11.68 10.53 11.81
C ASP A 192 -11.02 11.59 10.91
N SER A 193 -10.18 11.18 9.97
CA SER A 193 -9.51 12.06 9.01
C SER A 193 -10.40 12.50 7.84
N ASP A 194 -11.38 11.68 7.42
CA ASP A 194 -12.25 11.96 6.27
C ASP A 194 -13.62 12.50 6.68
N LYS A 195 -13.71 13.83 6.80
CA LYS A 195 -14.94 14.52 7.22
C LYS A 195 -16.12 14.35 6.26
N ASP A 196 -15.87 14.00 5.01
CA ASP A 196 -16.88 13.80 3.98
C ASP A 196 -17.29 12.32 3.79
N LEU A 197 -16.73 11.39 4.56
CA LEU A 197 -16.93 9.96 4.40
C LEU A 197 -18.41 9.56 4.42
N GLU A 198 -19.21 10.10 5.34
CA GLU A 198 -20.65 9.82 5.42
C GLU A 198 -21.37 10.22 4.13
N LYS A 199 -21.08 11.41 3.58
CA LYS A 199 -21.64 11.89 2.31
C LYS A 199 -21.17 11.04 1.13
N LYS A 200 -19.89 10.68 1.07
CA LYS A 200 -19.32 9.80 0.04
C LYS A 200 -20.04 8.45 0.03
N SER A 201 -20.33 7.87 1.19
CA SER A 201 -20.99 6.57 1.33
C SER A 201 -22.43 6.54 0.79
N GLN A 202 -23.09 7.70 0.75
CA GLN A 202 -24.44 7.83 0.20
C GLN A 202 -24.48 8.02 -1.33
N THR A 203 -23.36 8.42 -1.93
CA THR A 203 -23.30 8.83 -3.33
C THR A 203 -22.38 7.98 -4.21
N LEU A 204 -21.41 7.30 -3.62
CA LEU A 204 -20.43 6.51 -4.36
C LEU A 204 -20.64 5.00 -4.13
N PRO A 205 -20.65 4.18 -5.19
CA PRO A 205 -21.06 2.77 -5.11
C PRO A 205 -20.10 1.87 -4.32
N PHE A 206 -18.82 2.26 -4.20
CA PHE A 206 -17.80 1.49 -3.51
C PHE A 206 -17.25 2.23 -2.29
N VAL A 207 -18.11 2.96 -1.58
CA VAL A 207 -17.76 3.62 -0.32
C VAL A 207 -18.69 3.14 0.78
N GLN A 208 -18.17 2.47 1.80
CA GLN A 208 -18.90 2.04 2.98
C GLN A 208 -19.10 3.20 3.96
N SER A 209 -20.21 3.16 4.72
CA SER A 209 -20.44 4.11 5.79
C SER A 209 -19.41 3.94 6.91
N PRO A 210 -19.13 4.99 7.72
CA PRO A 210 -18.26 4.88 8.89
C PRO A 210 -18.67 3.74 9.83
N GLN A 211 -19.98 3.56 10.03
CA GLN A 211 -20.50 2.48 10.88
C GLN A 211 -20.20 1.09 10.31
N THR A 212 -20.31 0.89 8.99
CA THR A 212 -19.97 -0.36 8.33
C THR A 212 -18.49 -0.67 8.47
N ILE A 213 -17.61 0.33 8.23
CA ILE A 213 -16.16 0.19 8.33
C ILE A 213 -15.76 -0.22 9.76
N ARG A 214 -16.35 0.40 10.81
CA ARG A 214 -16.10 0.04 12.21
C ARG A 214 -16.46 -1.40 12.54
N ASN A 215 -17.46 -1.95 11.88
CA ASN A 215 -17.95 -3.31 12.11
C ASN A 215 -17.24 -4.37 11.26
N ASN A 216 -16.37 -3.99 10.33
CA ASN A 216 -15.61 -4.93 9.52
C ASN A 216 -14.64 -5.76 10.39
N ASP A 217 -14.38 -7.00 9.93
CA ASP A 217 -13.28 -7.82 10.44
C ASP A 217 -12.02 -7.60 9.60
N TYR A 218 -10.89 -7.47 10.27
CA TYR A 218 -9.59 -7.19 9.66
C TYR A 218 -8.61 -8.37 9.84
N ASN A 219 -8.98 -9.40 10.62
CA ASN A 219 -8.04 -10.46 10.98
C ASN A 219 -7.64 -11.33 9.80
N GLU A 220 -8.60 -11.70 8.95
CA GLU A 220 -8.31 -12.55 7.79
C GLU A 220 -7.34 -11.88 6.83
N MET A 221 -7.59 -10.61 6.46
CA MET A 221 -6.69 -9.87 5.56
C MET A 221 -5.30 -9.65 6.16
N ASN A 222 -5.21 -9.46 7.49
CA ASN A 222 -3.92 -9.33 8.15
C ASN A 222 -3.13 -10.66 8.12
N ASN A 223 -3.80 -11.80 8.31
CA ASN A 223 -3.17 -13.11 8.20
C ASN A 223 -2.67 -13.38 6.77
N LEU A 224 -3.46 -13.03 5.75
CA LEU A 224 -3.02 -13.10 4.35
C LEU A 224 -1.79 -12.23 4.08
N LEU A 225 -1.76 -11.02 4.65
CA LEU A 225 -0.59 -10.15 4.56
C LEU A 225 0.64 -10.77 5.24
N TYR A 226 0.48 -11.36 6.42
CA TYR A 226 1.61 -12.00 7.13
C TYR A 226 2.19 -13.15 6.32
N GLU A 227 1.35 -14.02 5.78
CA GLU A 227 1.79 -15.11 4.91
C GLU A 227 2.47 -14.59 3.63
N PHE A 228 1.95 -13.51 3.01
CA PHE A 228 2.61 -12.84 1.89
C PHE A 228 4.02 -12.37 2.25
N LEU A 229 4.18 -11.70 3.39
CA LEU A 229 5.47 -11.16 3.82
C LEU A 229 6.47 -12.26 4.17
N ASP A 230 6.01 -13.37 4.77
CA ASP A 230 6.83 -14.54 5.05
C ASP A 230 7.27 -15.23 3.75
N ASN A 231 6.35 -15.44 2.79
CA ASN A 231 6.65 -15.99 1.48
C ASN A 231 7.65 -15.12 0.69
N LEU A 232 7.45 -13.80 0.70
CA LEU A 232 8.31 -12.84 0.02
C LEU A 232 9.74 -12.87 0.58
N THR A 233 9.88 -13.00 1.89
CA THR A 233 11.17 -12.95 2.57
C THR A 233 11.81 -14.33 2.81
N ASN A 234 11.19 -15.41 2.31
CA ASN A 234 11.63 -16.82 2.45
C ASN A 234 11.77 -17.24 3.92
N LYS A 235 10.79 -16.92 4.75
CA LYS A 235 10.69 -17.39 6.14
C LYS A 235 9.91 -18.69 6.26
#